data_052f745d1d5d138b99682057d9f3cffd
#
_entry.id   052f745d1d5d138b99682057d9f3cffd
#
_cell.length_a   1.000
_cell.length_b   1.000
_cell.length_c   1.000
_cell.angle_alpha   90.00
_cell.angle_beta   90.00
_cell.angle_gamma   90.00
#
_symmetry.space_group_name_H-M   'P 1'
#
loop_
_entity.id
_entity.type
_entity.pdbx_description
1 polymer ?
#
loop_
_entity_poly.entity_id
_entity_poly.type
_entity_poly.pdbx_seq_one_letter_code
_entity_poly.pdbx_strand_id
1 'polypeptide(L)'
;NATVTPSDGSDFGVPQTSTTLVITNALPSLTSPSIQPSNPTSDDALSFSSIFSDDDGDTVHFDVHWFLDGVLVSELKDMETLPSFATRGGESWTVNVRANDSEGTSQWKSSLAVLIGAGQTNTAPVATAVELSPTTAYTINDLSVNYTFTDLDGDIEIDTEIDWFLNNVSFPFAENIMTLPS
;
A
#
# COMPACT_ATOMS: atom_id res chain seq x y z
N ASN A 1 16.95 -38.62 -21.95
CA ASN A 1 17.37 -40.02 -22.11
C ASN A 1 18.77 -40.23 -21.56
N ALA A 2 19.11 -41.48 -21.24
CA ALA A 2 20.44 -41.91 -20.82
C ALA A 2 20.88 -43.10 -21.65
N THR A 3 22.16 -43.20 -21.96
CA THR A 3 22.78 -44.35 -22.62
C THR A 3 23.75 -45.02 -21.69
N VAL A 4 23.63 -46.31 -21.49
CA VAL A 4 24.51 -47.12 -20.66
C VAL A 4 25.29 -48.07 -21.57
N THR A 5 26.60 -48.04 -21.45
CA THR A 5 27.49 -49.01 -22.14
C THR A 5 28.23 -49.79 -21.06
N PRO A 6 27.90 -51.04 -20.79
CA PRO A 6 28.59 -51.83 -19.79
C PRO A 6 30.01 -52.20 -20.22
N SER A 7 30.92 -52.40 -19.26
CA SER A 7 32.28 -52.91 -19.51
C SER A 7 32.65 -53.94 -18.46
N ASP A 8 33.37 -55.01 -18.84
CA ASP A 8 33.94 -55.99 -17.89
C ASP A 8 35.40 -55.69 -17.52
N GLY A 9 35.91 -54.48 -17.95
CA GLY A 9 37.27 -54.06 -17.73
C GLY A 9 38.23 -54.36 -18.85
N SER A 10 37.82 -55.18 -19.82
CA SER A 10 38.59 -55.53 -21.04
C SER A 10 37.88 -54.99 -22.28
N ASP A 11 36.56 -55.19 -22.39
CA ASP A 11 35.74 -54.79 -23.54
C ASP A 11 34.49 -53.98 -23.09
N PHE A 12 33.94 -53.24 -24.05
CA PHE A 12 32.66 -52.55 -23.88
C PHE A 12 31.54 -53.37 -24.54
N GLY A 13 30.43 -53.48 -23.85
CA GLY A 13 29.21 -54.10 -24.35
C GLY A 13 28.42 -53.20 -25.30
N VAL A 14 27.26 -53.70 -25.77
CA VAL A 14 26.38 -52.93 -26.66
C VAL A 14 25.70 -51.80 -25.87
N PRO A 15 25.79 -50.53 -26.31
CA PRO A 15 25.09 -49.44 -25.69
C PRO A 15 23.57 -49.65 -25.69
N GLN A 16 22.91 -49.36 -24.58
CA GLN A 16 21.45 -49.35 -24.44
C GLN A 16 21.02 -47.94 -24.06
N THR A 17 20.06 -47.42 -24.78
CA THR A 17 19.52 -46.07 -24.54
C THR A 17 18.11 -46.15 -23.95
N SER A 18 17.84 -45.42 -22.89
CA SER A 18 16.51 -45.28 -22.31
C SER A 18 15.56 -44.56 -23.26
N THR A 19 14.26 -44.68 -23.01
CA THR A 19 13.25 -43.81 -23.62
C THR A 19 13.49 -42.35 -23.22
N THR A 20 13.04 -41.41 -24.04
CA THR A 20 13.08 -40.01 -23.75
C THR A 20 12.14 -39.70 -22.57
N LEU A 21 12.64 -38.98 -21.57
CA LEU A 21 11.85 -38.35 -20.54
C LEU A 21 11.73 -36.86 -20.89
N VAL A 22 10.53 -36.36 -20.88
CA VAL A 22 10.26 -34.90 -21.01
C VAL A 22 10.08 -34.34 -19.59
N ILE A 23 10.82 -33.29 -19.31
CA ILE A 23 10.63 -32.49 -18.12
C ILE A 23 9.70 -31.34 -18.51
N THR A 24 8.62 -31.18 -17.79
CA THR A 24 7.59 -30.16 -18.04
C THR A 24 7.44 -29.30 -16.79
N ASN A 25 7.12 -28.04 -16.98
CA ASN A 25 6.78 -27.14 -15.89
C ASN A 25 5.54 -27.64 -15.11
N ALA A 26 5.57 -27.55 -13.79
CA ALA A 26 4.39 -27.65 -12.94
C ALA A 26 3.77 -26.25 -12.79
N LEU A 27 2.47 -26.15 -12.95
CA LEU A 27 1.80 -24.86 -12.79
C LEU A 27 1.68 -24.51 -11.29
N PRO A 28 1.85 -23.24 -10.93
CA PRO A 28 1.67 -22.81 -9.55
C PRO A 28 0.21 -22.97 -9.10
N SER A 29 0.01 -23.12 -7.83
CA SER A 29 -1.31 -23.19 -7.20
C SER A 29 -1.44 -22.22 -6.04
N LEU A 30 -2.67 -21.78 -5.75
CA LEU A 30 -2.93 -20.93 -4.58
C LEU A 30 -4.30 -21.25 -3.97
N THR A 31 -4.44 -20.94 -2.68
CA THR A 31 -5.72 -20.93 -1.97
C THR A 31 -6.52 -19.67 -2.32
N SER A 32 -7.82 -19.66 -2.01
CA SER A 32 -8.60 -18.42 -2.13
C SER A 32 -8.01 -17.35 -1.23
N PRO A 33 -7.79 -16.14 -1.76
CA PRO A 33 -7.25 -15.04 -0.97
C PRO A 33 -8.25 -14.55 0.09
N SER A 34 -7.74 -13.93 1.14
CA SER A 34 -8.52 -13.16 2.10
C SER A 34 -8.03 -11.72 2.14
N ILE A 35 -8.96 -10.76 2.20
CA ILE A 35 -8.61 -9.33 2.32
C ILE A 35 -8.26 -9.03 3.77
N GLN A 36 -7.24 -8.19 3.96
CA GLN A 36 -6.77 -7.72 5.25
C GLN A 36 -6.76 -6.17 5.27
N PRO A 37 -7.19 -5.56 6.39
CA PRO A 37 -7.81 -6.19 7.55
C PRO A 37 -9.19 -6.79 7.21
N SER A 38 -9.69 -7.72 8.06
CA SER A 38 -10.97 -8.40 7.82
C SER A 38 -12.22 -7.53 8.06
N ASN A 39 -12.05 -6.45 8.81
CA ASN A 39 -13.08 -5.43 9.06
C ASN A 39 -12.45 -4.05 8.78
N PRO A 40 -12.21 -3.72 7.52
CA PRO A 40 -11.55 -2.47 7.17
C PRO A 40 -12.47 -1.27 7.36
N THR A 41 -11.87 -0.13 7.68
CA THR A 41 -12.47 1.20 7.61
C THR A 41 -11.91 1.97 6.41
N SER A 42 -12.43 3.15 6.10
CA SER A 42 -11.89 4.01 5.05
C SER A 42 -10.47 4.54 5.32
N ASP A 43 -9.97 4.35 6.54
CA ASP A 43 -8.61 4.77 6.94
C ASP A 43 -7.58 3.65 6.75
N ASP A 44 -8.05 2.44 6.45
CA ASP A 44 -7.20 1.27 6.29
C ASP A 44 -6.81 1.04 4.82
N ALA A 45 -5.54 0.72 4.60
CA ALA A 45 -5.10 0.13 3.35
C ALA A 45 -5.54 -1.34 3.30
N LEU A 46 -5.97 -1.82 2.12
CA LEU A 46 -6.32 -3.22 1.93
C LEU A 46 -5.16 -3.97 1.29
N SER A 47 -4.89 -5.16 1.80
CA SER A 47 -4.00 -6.13 1.16
C SER A 47 -4.69 -7.49 1.08
N PHE A 48 -4.09 -8.44 0.39
CA PHE A 48 -4.58 -9.82 0.42
C PHE A 48 -3.54 -10.76 1.04
N SER A 49 -4.03 -11.88 1.55
CA SER A 49 -3.21 -13.00 2.01
C SER A 49 -3.71 -14.28 1.35
N SER A 50 -2.79 -15.07 0.79
CA SER A 50 -3.06 -16.38 0.18
C SER A 50 -1.85 -17.30 0.42
N ILE A 51 -2.09 -18.61 0.49
CA ILE A 51 -1.01 -19.60 0.49
C ILE A 51 -0.85 -20.09 -0.94
N PHE A 52 0.37 -20.12 -1.43
CA PHE A 52 0.70 -20.64 -2.76
C PHE A 52 1.77 -21.74 -2.66
N SER A 53 1.84 -22.56 -3.70
CA SER A 53 2.90 -23.56 -3.88
C SER A 53 3.20 -23.75 -5.36
N ASP A 54 4.44 -24.09 -5.64
CA ASP A 54 4.93 -24.51 -6.92
C ASP A 54 5.79 -25.75 -6.71
N ASP A 55 5.53 -26.83 -7.48
CA ASP A 55 6.19 -28.13 -7.27
C ASP A 55 7.60 -28.17 -7.89
N ASP A 56 7.90 -27.31 -8.84
CA ASP A 56 9.24 -27.17 -9.43
C ASP A 56 10.10 -26.18 -8.64
N GLY A 57 9.47 -25.37 -7.76
CA GLY A 57 10.13 -24.37 -6.93
C GLY A 57 10.44 -23.09 -7.67
N ASP A 58 9.74 -22.79 -8.75
CA ASP A 58 9.91 -21.58 -9.54
C ASP A 58 9.45 -20.33 -8.79
N THR A 59 9.95 -19.18 -9.22
CA THR A 59 9.58 -17.89 -8.63
C THR A 59 8.16 -17.52 -9.05
N VAL A 60 7.28 -17.38 -8.07
CA VAL A 60 5.87 -17.03 -8.28
C VAL A 60 5.66 -15.53 -8.09
N HIS A 61 4.94 -14.93 -9.03
CA HIS A 61 4.36 -13.59 -8.96
C HIS A 61 2.85 -13.68 -8.92
N PHE A 62 2.18 -12.59 -8.51
CA PHE A 62 0.72 -12.55 -8.48
C PHE A 62 0.19 -11.57 -9.53
N ASP A 63 -0.78 -12.04 -10.31
CA ASP A 63 -1.68 -11.15 -11.05
C ASP A 63 -2.87 -10.83 -10.14
N VAL A 64 -3.17 -9.54 -9.96
CA VAL A 64 -4.15 -9.05 -8.97
C VAL A 64 -5.20 -8.17 -9.64
N HIS A 65 -6.46 -8.46 -9.38
CA HIS A 65 -7.60 -7.66 -9.86
C HIS A 65 -8.50 -7.28 -8.68
N TRP A 66 -8.66 -5.99 -8.42
CA TRP A 66 -9.58 -5.46 -7.43
C TRP A 66 -10.94 -5.11 -8.05
N PHE A 67 -12.00 -5.41 -7.31
CA PHE A 67 -13.38 -5.14 -7.72
C PHE A 67 -14.09 -4.33 -6.65
N LEU A 68 -14.68 -3.21 -7.06
CA LEU A 68 -15.57 -2.38 -6.26
C LEU A 68 -17.02 -2.70 -6.64
N ASP A 69 -17.84 -3.12 -5.67
CA ASP A 69 -19.23 -3.49 -5.87
C ASP A 69 -19.44 -4.49 -7.05
N GLY A 70 -18.47 -5.39 -7.23
CA GLY A 70 -18.44 -6.38 -8.29
C GLY A 70 -17.96 -5.89 -9.65
N VAL A 71 -17.54 -4.63 -9.77
CA VAL A 71 -16.99 -4.04 -11.00
C VAL A 71 -15.47 -3.95 -10.92
N LEU A 72 -14.77 -4.45 -11.96
CA LEU A 72 -13.32 -4.40 -12.03
C LEU A 72 -12.82 -2.93 -12.06
N VAL A 73 -11.87 -2.61 -11.19
CA VAL A 73 -11.17 -1.32 -11.18
C VAL A 73 -9.83 -1.49 -11.89
N SER A 74 -9.80 -1.15 -13.19
CA SER A 74 -8.66 -1.41 -14.08
C SER A 74 -7.37 -0.68 -13.69
N GLU A 75 -7.51 0.49 -13.04
CA GLU A 75 -6.40 1.32 -12.56
C GLU A 75 -5.65 0.70 -11.38
N LEU A 76 -6.27 -0.28 -10.71
CA LEU A 76 -5.71 -0.99 -9.55
C LEU A 76 -5.17 -2.39 -9.90
N LYS A 77 -5.06 -2.67 -11.20
CA LYS A 77 -4.55 -3.95 -11.67
C LYS A 77 -3.12 -4.16 -11.19
N ASP A 78 -2.83 -5.38 -10.75
CA ASP A 78 -1.53 -5.86 -10.28
C ASP A 78 -0.99 -5.11 -9.04
N MET A 79 -1.85 -4.35 -8.34
CA MET A 79 -1.53 -3.78 -7.03
C MET A 79 -1.83 -4.80 -5.92
N GLU A 80 -0.80 -5.22 -5.19
CA GLU A 80 -0.97 -6.14 -4.05
C GLU A 80 -1.57 -5.45 -2.83
N THR A 81 -1.44 -4.14 -2.76
CA THR A 81 -1.99 -3.31 -1.69
C THR A 81 -2.79 -2.16 -2.28
N LEU A 82 -4.01 -2.00 -1.82
CA LEU A 82 -4.89 -0.89 -2.16
C LEU A 82 -4.77 0.18 -1.05
N PRO A 83 -4.29 1.39 -1.36
CA PRO A 83 -4.12 2.43 -0.35
C PRO A 83 -5.47 2.94 0.18
N SER A 84 -5.50 3.42 1.43
CA SER A 84 -6.73 3.86 2.10
C SER A 84 -7.46 4.97 1.34
N PHE A 85 -6.76 5.89 0.69
CA PHE A 85 -7.40 6.97 -0.09
C PHE A 85 -8.21 6.47 -1.30
N ALA A 86 -8.04 5.21 -1.70
CA ALA A 86 -8.79 4.59 -2.80
C ALA A 86 -10.13 3.99 -2.35
N THR A 87 -10.40 3.89 -1.04
CA THR A 87 -11.61 3.29 -0.47
C THR A 87 -12.48 4.33 0.23
N ARG A 88 -13.77 4.05 0.34
CA ARG A 88 -14.74 4.88 1.09
C ARG A 88 -15.68 4.00 1.90
N GLY A 89 -16.15 4.53 3.03
CA GLY A 89 -17.14 3.85 3.85
C GLY A 89 -18.40 3.48 3.05
N GLY A 90 -18.86 2.26 3.23
CA GLY A 90 -20.02 1.69 2.53
C GLY A 90 -19.71 0.94 1.24
N GLU A 91 -18.49 0.99 0.74
CA GLU A 91 -18.06 0.23 -0.45
C GLU A 91 -17.82 -1.25 -0.12
N SER A 92 -18.10 -2.12 -1.09
CA SER A 92 -17.85 -3.57 -0.99
C SER A 92 -16.72 -3.97 -1.94
N TRP A 93 -15.63 -4.47 -1.38
CA TRP A 93 -14.43 -4.83 -2.13
C TRP A 93 -14.20 -6.32 -2.17
N THR A 94 -13.77 -6.84 -3.33
CA THR A 94 -13.25 -8.20 -3.52
C THR A 94 -11.93 -8.13 -4.30
N VAL A 95 -11.08 -9.15 -4.11
CA VAL A 95 -9.85 -9.31 -4.88
C VAL A 95 -9.84 -10.68 -5.55
N ASN A 96 -9.49 -10.70 -6.84
CA ASN A 96 -9.15 -11.92 -7.57
C ASN A 96 -7.64 -11.98 -7.75
N VAL A 97 -7.07 -13.12 -7.47
CA VAL A 97 -5.63 -13.38 -7.55
C VAL A 97 -5.38 -14.65 -8.29
N ARG A 98 -4.34 -14.69 -9.10
CA ARG A 98 -3.73 -15.93 -9.60
C ARG A 98 -2.22 -15.87 -9.47
N ALA A 99 -1.62 -17.04 -9.31
CA ALA A 99 -0.17 -17.19 -9.29
C ALA A 99 0.35 -17.37 -10.73
N ASN A 100 1.54 -16.87 -11.00
CA ASN A 100 2.22 -16.85 -12.30
C ASN A 100 3.71 -17.11 -12.08
N ASP A 101 4.25 -18.18 -12.68
CA ASP A 101 5.68 -18.57 -12.63
C ASP A 101 6.47 -18.20 -13.89
N SER A 102 5.91 -17.38 -14.78
CA SER A 102 6.42 -16.99 -16.10
C SER A 102 6.29 -18.03 -17.20
N GLU A 103 6.11 -19.32 -16.87
CA GLU A 103 5.87 -20.42 -17.84
C GLU A 103 4.40 -20.82 -17.88
N GLY A 104 3.65 -20.49 -16.80
CA GLY A 104 2.23 -20.74 -16.72
C GLY A 104 1.55 -20.02 -15.56
N THR A 105 0.24 -20.20 -15.46
CA THR A 105 -0.56 -19.53 -14.42
C THR A 105 -1.53 -20.48 -13.75
N SER A 106 -1.80 -20.26 -12.49
CA SER A 106 -2.89 -20.92 -11.77
C SER A 106 -4.26 -20.45 -12.27
N GLN A 107 -5.30 -21.11 -11.80
CA GLN A 107 -6.66 -20.58 -11.92
C GLN A 107 -6.84 -19.35 -11.03
N TRP A 108 -7.64 -18.38 -11.48
CA TRP A 108 -8.08 -17.25 -10.67
C TRP A 108 -8.83 -17.72 -9.43
N LYS A 109 -8.53 -17.10 -8.29
CA LYS A 109 -9.21 -17.32 -7.02
C LYS A 109 -9.73 -15.98 -6.49
N SER A 110 -10.96 -15.99 -5.99
CA SER A 110 -11.63 -14.81 -5.46
C SER A 110 -11.66 -14.84 -3.94
N SER A 111 -11.53 -13.67 -3.33
CA SER A 111 -11.82 -13.47 -1.90
C SER A 111 -13.33 -13.46 -1.65
N LEU A 112 -13.70 -13.56 -0.37
CA LEU A 112 -14.99 -13.04 0.08
C LEU A 112 -14.95 -11.50 0.01
N ALA A 113 -16.13 -10.89 -0.11
CA ALA A 113 -16.27 -9.44 -0.07
C ALA A 113 -16.04 -8.91 1.35
N VAL A 114 -15.36 -7.77 1.45
CA VAL A 114 -15.29 -6.98 2.68
C VAL A 114 -16.06 -5.68 2.47
N LEU A 115 -16.81 -5.26 3.48
CA LEU A 115 -17.49 -3.97 3.51
C LEU A 115 -16.60 -2.97 4.23
N ILE A 116 -16.35 -1.84 3.61
CA ILE A 116 -15.57 -0.75 4.23
C ILE A 116 -16.46 -0.04 5.26
N GLY A 117 -16.03 -0.07 6.52
CA GLY A 117 -16.65 0.72 7.58
C GLY A 117 -16.38 2.22 7.39
N ALA A 118 -17.11 3.06 8.10
CA ALA A 118 -16.77 4.47 8.19
C ALA A 118 -15.40 4.60 8.90
N GLY A 119 -14.52 5.39 8.35
CA GLY A 119 -13.29 5.82 9.02
C GLY A 119 -13.61 6.77 10.17
N GLN A 120 -12.59 7.23 10.85
CA GLN A 120 -12.77 8.28 11.84
C GLN A 120 -13.25 9.56 11.12
N THR A 121 -14.19 10.25 11.72
CA THR A 121 -14.56 11.58 11.23
C THR A 121 -13.47 12.56 11.63
N ASN A 122 -12.80 13.13 10.65
CA ASN A 122 -11.79 14.14 10.90
C ASN A 122 -12.38 15.35 11.65
N THR A 123 -11.78 15.72 12.74
CA THR A 123 -12.10 16.93 13.50
C THR A 123 -11.06 18.00 13.13
N ALA A 124 -11.52 19.20 12.80
CA ALA A 124 -10.60 20.28 12.47
C ALA A 124 -9.68 20.62 13.66
N PRO A 125 -8.39 20.87 13.41
CA PRO A 125 -7.45 21.24 14.47
C PRO A 125 -7.78 22.59 15.08
N VAL A 126 -7.26 22.85 16.27
CA VAL A 126 -7.47 24.09 17.02
C VAL A 126 -6.13 24.66 17.45
N ALA A 127 -5.89 25.94 17.14
CA ALA A 127 -4.80 26.71 17.71
C ALA A 127 -5.28 27.38 19.00
N THR A 128 -4.57 27.15 20.10
CA THR A 128 -4.84 27.76 21.41
C THR A 128 -3.62 28.48 21.95
N ALA A 129 -3.79 29.29 23.01
CA ALA A 129 -2.72 30.06 23.64
C ALA A 129 -1.89 30.85 22.60
N VAL A 130 -2.58 31.49 21.65
CA VAL A 130 -1.90 32.35 20.66
C VAL A 130 -1.39 33.59 21.34
N GLU A 131 -0.06 33.77 21.39
CA GLU A 131 0.61 34.84 22.08
C GLU A 131 1.69 35.47 21.20
N LEU A 132 1.86 36.80 21.35
CA LEU A 132 2.98 37.51 20.73
C LEU A 132 4.13 37.68 21.71
N SER A 133 5.34 37.51 21.24
CA SER A 133 6.58 37.74 21.99
C SER A 133 7.49 38.72 21.24
N PRO A 134 8.12 39.68 21.93
CA PRO A 134 7.94 40.01 23.36
C PRO A 134 6.57 40.65 23.65
N THR A 135 6.06 40.51 24.87
CA THR A 135 4.79 41.12 25.30
C THR A 135 4.83 42.67 25.35
N THR A 136 6.03 43.24 25.36
CA THR A 136 6.29 44.68 25.19
C THR A 136 7.40 44.83 24.16
N ALA A 137 7.07 45.42 23.02
CA ALA A 137 7.99 45.56 21.90
C ALA A 137 8.36 47.03 21.63
N TYR A 138 9.58 47.25 21.20
CA TYR A 138 10.10 48.47 20.64
C TYR A 138 10.42 48.28 19.15
N THR A 139 10.67 49.37 18.43
CA THR A 139 10.93 49.35 16.98
C THR A 139 12.14 48.52 16.55
N ILE A 140 12.97 48.11 17.50
CA ILE A 140 14.15 47.25 17.28
C ILE A 140 13.91 45.77 17.63
N ASN A 141 12.70 45.41 18.01
CA ASN A 141 12.37 44.02 18.38
C ASN A 141 11.67 43.32 17.25
N ASP A 142 12.13 42.13 16.94
CA ASP A 142 11.36 41.18 16.15
C ASP A 142 10.13 40.72 16.95
N LEU A 143 9.02 40.49 16.27
CA LEU A 143 7.82 39.95 16.87
C LEU A 143 7.64 38.49 16.43
N SER A 144 7.45 37.61 17.39
CA SER A 144 7.11 36.21 17.09
C SER A 144 5.73 35.83 17.61
N VAL A 145 5.03 34.95 16.91
CA VAL A 145 3.82 34.33 17.37
C VAL A 145 4.12 32.93 17.92
N ASN A 146 3.55 32.62 19.07
CA ASN A 146 3.57 31.30 19.67
C ASN A 146 2.14 30.84 19.86
N TYR A 147 1.87 29.55 19.64
CA TYR A 147 0.57 28.95 19.88
C TYR A 147 0.73 27.48 20.23
N THR A 148 -0.34 26.86 20.69
CA THR A 148 -0.41 25.41 20.89
C THR A 148 -1.36 24.82 19.86
N PHE A 149 -0.85 23.95 19.02
CA PHE A 149 -1.65 23.13 18.12
C PHE A 149 -2.26 21.95 18.88
N THR A 150 -3.53 21.67 18.67
CA THR A 150 -4.21 20.48 19.19
C THR A 150 -5.16 19.96 18.15
N ASP A 151 -5.13 18.65 17.95
CA ASP A 151 -6.07 17.91 17.12
C ASP A 151 -6.68 16.78 17.94
N LEU A 152 -8.01 16.61 17.87
CA LEU A 152 -8.73 15.60 18.65
C LEU A 152 -8.49 14.18 18.14
N ASP A 153 -8.21 14.04 16.85
CA ASP A 153 -7.97 12.75 16.19
C ASP A 153 -6.49 12.35 16.26
N GLY A 154 -5.62 13.26 16.73
CA GLY A 154 -4.20 13.05 16.88
C GLY A 154 -3.39 13.31 15.62
N ASP A 155 -3.97 14.00 14.65
CA ASP A 155 -3.30 14.40 13.43
C ASP A 155 -2.17 15.39 13.72
N ILE A 156 -1.08 15.28 12.95
CA ILE A 156 0.08 16.18 13.10
C ILE A 156 -0.17 17.47 12.32
N GLU A 157 0.38 18.56 12.83
CA GLU A 157 0.43 19.81 12.09
C GLU A 157 1.27 19.67 10.84
N ILE A 158 0.69 19.97 9.67
CA ILE A 158 1.38 19.89 8.37
C ILE A 158 1.64 21.28 7.82
N ASP A 159 0.66 22.17 7.95
CA ASP A 159 0.71 23.53 7.44
C ASP A 159 -0.12 24.46 8.33
N THR A 160 0.28 25.71 8.46
CA THR A 160 -0.42 26.72 9.28
C THR A 160 -0.40 28.06 8.59
N GLU A 161 -1.56 28.65 8.46
CA GLU A 161 -1.73 29.99 7.92
C GLU A 161 -1.62 31.02 9.06
N ILE A 162 -0.78 32.04 8.91
CA ILE A 162 -0.53 33.11 9.88
C ILE A 162 -0.74 34.45 9.20
N ASP A 163 -1.73 35.19 9.67
CA ASP A 163 -2.00 36.54 9.21
C ASP A 163 -1.58 37.57 10.28
N TRP A 164 -0.77 38.50 9.86
CA TRP A 164 -0.39 39.62 10.70
C TRP A 164 -1.25 40.85 10.42
N PHE A 165 -1.63 41.56 11.48
CA PHE A 165 -2.45 42.79 11.39
C PHE A 165 -1.76 43.94 12.10
N LEU A 166 -1.71 45.11 11.43
CA LEU A 166 -1.32 46.37 12.02
C LEU A 166 -2.55 47.28 12.15
N ASN A 167 -2.92 47.62 13.38
CA ASN A 167 -4.09 48.46 13.67
C ASN A 167 -5.38 47.91 13.00
N ASN A 168 -5.61 46.58 13.06
CA ASN A 168 -6.71 45.85 12.44
C ASN A 168 -6.72 45.86 10.90
N VAL A 169 -5.64 46.22 10.27
CA VAL A 169 -5.47 46.13 8.82
C VAL A 169 -4.49 45.00 8.53
N SER A 170 -4.85 44.09 7.64
CA SER A 170 -4.00 42.97 7.22
C SER A 170 -2.66 43.49 6.68
N PHE A 171 -1.58 42.84 7.07
CA PHE A 171 -0.22 43.11 6.62
C PHE A 171 0.27 42.00 5.70
N PRO A 172 -0.09 42.04 4.39
CA PRO A 172 0.05 40.91 3.48
C PRO A 172 1.51 40.56 3.14
N PHE A 173 2.49 41.38 3.55
CA PHE A 173 3.91 41.09 3.36
C PHE A 173 4.47 40.12 4.41
N ALA A 174 3.68 39.75 5.39
CA ALA A 174 4.06 38.89 6.53
C ALA A 174 3.19 37.65 6.65
N GLU A 175 2.56 37.19 5.57
CA GLU A 175 1.74 35.97 5.55
C GLU A 175 2.64 34.75 5.78
N ASN A 176 2.16 33.81 6.62
CA ASN A 176 2.78 32.52 6.90
C ASN A 176 4.19 32.60 7.49
N ILE A 177 4.57 33.70 8.13
CA ILE A 177 5.83 33.80 8.84
C ILE A 177 5.62 33.83 10.37
N MET A 178 6.37 32.99 11.09
CA MET A 178 6.32 32.89 12.56
C MET A 178 6.98 34.09 13.26
N THR A 179 7.90 34.77 12.60
CA THR A 179 8.61 35.89 13.15
C THR A 179 8.64 37.07 12.19
N LEU A 180 8.04 38.17 12.58
CA LEU A 180 8.08 39.45 11.86
C LEU A 180 9.34 40.24 12.30
N PRO A 181 10.27 40.46 11.38
CA PRO A 181 11.50 41.19 11.71
C PRO A 181 11.23 42.67 12.02
N SER A 182 12.10 43.29 12.83
CA SER A 182 12.06 44.68 13.24
C SER A 182 12.27 45.69 12.11
#